data_366c34f203d56fba32076c8910a1437c
#
_entry.id   366c34f203d56fba32076c8910a1437c
#
_cell.length_a   1.000
_cell.length_b   1.000
_cell.length_c   1.000
_cell.angle_alpha   90.00
_cell.angle_beta   90.00
_cell.angle_gamma   90.00
#
_symmetry.space_group_name_H-M   'P 1'
#
loop_
_entity.id
_entity.type
_entity.pdbx_description
1 polymer ?
#
loop_
_entity_poly.entity_id
_entity_poly.type
_entity_poly.pdbx_seq_one_letter_code
_entity_poly.pdbx_strand_id
1 'polypeptide(L)'
;LTYRNVDYANRLLKFEQSKTKGHSASSGVVIPLNDGLLSIIGEAPADKNCLIFDLPTYESCCKSVKRWVKRAGIDKHISWHCARHSFAVNILNNGANIKTVASLLGHSGLKHTEKYTRAVDKLKEEAINSLPELKF
;
A
#
# COMPACT_ATOMS: atom_id res chain seq x y z
N LEU A 1 -7.77 -1.31 12.41
CA LEU A 1 -6.96 -2.51 12.68
C LEU A 1 -6.62 -2.59 14.14
N THR A 2 -6.80 -3.78 14.73
CA THR A 2 -6.43 -4.10 16.10
C THR A 2 -5.36 -5.19 16.10
N TYR A 3 -4.74 -5.42 17.25
CA TYR A 3 -3.74 -6.50 17.38
C TYR A 3 -4.32 -7.91 17.19
N ARG A 4 -5.65 -8.08 17.23
CA ARG A 4 -6.32 -9.33 16.81
C ARG A 4 -6.11 -9.69 15.34
N ASN A 5 -5.86 -8.69 14.52
CA ASN A 5 -5.63 -8.88 13.10
C ASN A 5 -4.23 -9.40 12.79
N VAL A 6 -3.31 -9.40 13.77
CA VAL A 6 -1.91 -9.79 13.61
C VAL A 6 -1.71 -11.22 14.09
N ASP A 7 -1.27 -12.08 13.18
CA ASP A 7 -0.82 -13.44 13.45
C ASP A 7 0.72 -13.43 13.51
N TYR A 8 1.26 -13.21 14.71
CA TYR A 8 2.70 -13.12 14.90
C TYR A 8 3.44 -14.43 14.60
N ALA A 9 2.81 -15.58 14.88
CA ALA A 9 3.41 -16.88 14.66
C ALA A 9 3.64 -17.16 13.17
N ASN A 10 2.66 -16.80 12.32
CA ASN A 10 2.73 -16.96 10.87
C ASN A 10 3.16 -15.68 10.16
N ARG A 11 3.40 -14.60 10.88
CA ARG A 11 3.80 -13.29 10.34
C ARG A 11 2.82 -12.77 9.29
N LEU A 12 1.53 -12.75 9.62
CA LEU A 12 0.45 -12.34 8.74
C LEU A 12 -0.43 -11.27 9.39
N LEU A 13 -0.85 -10.30 8.59
CA LEU A 13 -1.93 -9.36 8.94
C LEU A 13 -3.18 -9.77 8.16
N LYS A 14 -4.28 -10.05 8.87
CA LYS A 14 -5.54 -10.54 8.31
C LYS A 14 -6.68 -9.60 8.68
N PHE A 15 -7.39 -9.05 7.69
CA PHE A 15 -8.52 -8.16 7.94
C PHE A 15 -9.52 -8.16 6.78
N GLU A 16 -10.75 -7.75 7.07
CA GLU A 16 -11.79 -7.51 6.06
C GLU A 16 -11.88 -6.02 5.73
N GLN A 17 -12.04 -5.72 4.46
CA GLN A 17 -12.25 -4.34 4.04
C GLN A 17 -13.69 -3.90 4.31
N SER A 18 -13.87 -2.76 5.00
CA SER A 18 -15.20 -2.25 5.37
C SER A 18 -16.14 -2.03 4.19
N LYS A 19 -15.61 -1.63 3.02
CA LYS A 19 -16.40 -1.34 1.81
C LYS A 19 -16.92 -2.58 1.09
N THR A 20 -16.33 -3.75 1.34
CA THR A 20 -16.68 -5.02 0.68
C THR A 20 -17.25 -6.04 1.65
N LYS A 21 -17.42 -5.67 2.91
CA LYS A 21 -17.94 -6.53 3.97
C LYS A 21 -19.33 -7.03 3.59
N GLY A 22 -19.45 -8.35 3.40
CA GLY A 22 -20.72 -9.01 3.06
C GLY A 22 -21.09 -9.06 1.58
N HIS A 23 -20.30 -8.49 0.65
CA HIS A 23 -20.62 -8.46 -0.77
C HIS A 23 -19.82 -9.44 -1.65
N SER A 24 -18.78 -10.06 -1.14
CA SER A 24 -18.05 -11.13 -1.85
C SER A 24 -17.31 -12.06 -0.91
N ALA A 25 -17.14 -13.32 -1.33
CA ALA A 25 -16.35 -14.33 -0.63
C ALA A 25 -14.84 -13.97 -0.52
N SER A 26 -14.39 -12.90 -1.16
CA SER A 26 -13.01 -12.42 -1.20
C SER A 26 -12.77 -11.09 -0.48
N SER A 27 -13.59 -10.74 0.52
CA SER A 27 -13.41 -9.50 1.29
C SER A 27 -12.20 -9.52 2.25
N GLY A 28 -11.64 -10.69 2.52
CA GLY A 28 -10.47 -10.88 3.37
C GLY A 28 -9.17 -10.51 2.67
N VAL A 29 -8.38 -9.63 3.29
CA VAL A 29 -7.03 -9.29 2.84
C VAL A 29 -6.03 -9.93 3.79
N VAL A 30 -5.03 -10.62 3.22
CA VAL A 30 -3.93 -11.24 3.96
C VAL A 30 -2.63 -10.62 3.47
N ILE A 31 -1.87 -10.03 4.38
CA ILE A 31 -0.60 -9.37 4.08
C ILE A 31 0.51 -10.05 4.87
N PRO A 32 1.54 -10.59 4.20
CA PRO A 32 2.75 -11.06 4.88
C PRO A 32 3.49 -9.91 5.56
N LEU A 33 4.00 -10.15 6.76
CA LEU A 33 4.71 -9.16 7.55
C LEU A 33 6.22 -9.46 7.54
N ASN A 34 7.00 -8.55 7.01
CA ASN A 34 8.46 -8.57 7.16
C ASN A 34 8.90 -7.92 8.49
N ASP A 35 10.19 -7.98 8.79
CA ASP A 35 10.74 -7.46 10.06
C ASP A 35 10.47 -5.95 10.21
N GLY A 36 10.55 -5.19 9.12
CA GLY A 36 10.25 -3.75 9.13
C GLY A 36 8.79 -3.46 9.52
N LEU A 37 7.83 -4.21 8.98
CA LEU A 37 6.42 -4.07 9.35
C LEU A 37 6.17 -4.50 10.79
N LEU A 38 6.78 -5.60 11.23
CA LEU A 38 6.68 -6.05 12.62
C LEU A 38 7.26 -5.04 13.61
N SER A 39 8.37 -4.39 13.28
CA SER A 39 8.95 -3.34 14.12
C SER A 39 8.04 -2.10 14.24
N ILE A 40 7.28 -1.77 13.19
CA ILE A 40 6.31 -0.66 13.20
C ILE A 40 5.07 -1.03 14.01
N ILE A 41 4.59 -2.27 13.87
CA ILE A 41 3.41 -2.77 14.60
C ILE A 41 3.73 -2.92 16.10
N GLY A 42 4.95 -3.35 16.41
CA GLY A 42 5.38 -3.62 17.78
C GLY A 42 4.81 -4.92 18.37
N GLU A 43 5.02 -5.10 19.66
CA GLU A 43 4.51 -6.26 20.40
C GLU A 43 3.03 -6.09 20.76
N ALA A 44 2.30 -7.20 20.76
CA ALA A 44 0.90 -7.17 21.11
C ALA A 44 0.73 -6.90 22.63
N PRO A 45 -0.12 -5.93 23.02
CA PRO A 45 -0.49 -5.75 24.41
C PRO A 45 -1.34 -6.93 24.91
N ALA A 46 -1.55 -7.02 26.21
CA ALA A 46 -2.41 -8.05 26.83
C ALA A 46 -3.83 -8.02 26.25
N ASP A 47 -4.39 -6.83 26.05
CA ASP A 47 -5.66 -6.67 25.33
C ASP A 47 -5.43 -6.50 23.81
N LYS A 48 -5.66 -7.57 23.07
CA LYS A 48 -5.53 -7.58 21.60
C LYS A 48 -6.63 -6.77 20.87
N ASN A 49 -7.65 -6.26 21.58
CA ASN A 49 -8.64 -5.37 20.98
C ASN A 49 -8.13 -3.93 20.83
N CYS A 50 -7.00 -3.60 21.43
CA CYS A 50 -6.35 -2.30 21.24
C CYS A 50 -6.05 -2.04 19.75
N LEU A 51 -6.17 -0.79 19.35
CA LEU A 51 -5.79 -0.35 18.01
C LEU A 51 -4.26 -0.46 17.82
N ILE A 52 -3.83 -0.95 16.65
CA ILE A 52 -2.41 -0.95 16.28
C ILE A 52 -1.91 0.49 16.13
N PHE A 53 -2.74 1.35 15.51
CA PHE A 53 -2.46 2.76 15.32
C PHE A 53 -3.62 3.59 15.85
N ASP A 54 -3.38 4.40 16.84
CA ASP A 54 -4.34 5.40 17.35
C ASP A 54 -4.21 6.67 16.50
N LEU A 55 -4.91 6.66 15.38
CA LEU A 55 -4.90 7.77 14.43
C LEU A 55 -6.06 8.71 14.70
N PRO A 56 -5.86 10.05 14.54
CA PRO A 56 -6.93 11.01 14.57
C PRO A 56 -7.93 10.77 13.42
N THR A 57 -8.99 11.56 13.35
CA THR A 57 -9.98 11.44 12.27
C THR A 57 -9.31 11.55 10.90
N TYR A 58 -9.89 10.89 9.89
CA TYR A 58 -9.39 10.91 8.52
C TYR A 58 -9.17 12.35 7.99
N GLU A 59 -10.09 13.26 8.33
CA GLU A 59 -10.00 14.67 7.94
C GLU A 59 -8.77 15.34 8.57
N SER A 60 -8.52 15.07 9.84
CA SER A 60 -7.35 15.58 10.58
C SER A 60 -6.04 15.08 9.97
N CYS A 61 -6.00 13.77 9.65
CA CYS A 61 -4.88 13.15 8.94
C CYS A 61 -4.63 13.82 7.57
N CYS A 62 -5.67 14.07 6.79
CA CYS A 62 -5.56 14.73 5.51
C CYS A 62 -5.01 16.15 5.63
N LYS A 63 -5.47 16.93 6.65
CA LYS A 63 -4.94 18.26 6.94
C LYS A 63 -3.45 18.22 7.31
N SER A 64 -3.04 17.21 8.08
CA SER A 64 -1.65 17.01 8.47
C SER A 64 -0.74 16.69 7.28
N VAL A 65 -1.18 15.80 6.38
CA VAL A 65 -0.45 15.49 5.13
C VAL A 65 -0.30 16.75 4.27
N LYS A 66 -1.36 17.52 4.06
CA LYS A 66 -1.30 18.78 3.28
C LYS A 66 -0.29 19.78 3.87
N ARG A 67 -0.29 19.96 5.20
CA ARG A 67 0.67 20.84 5.88
C ARG A 67 2.11 20.36 5.73
N TRP A 68 2.32 19.05 5.84
CA TRP A 68 3.64 18.44 5.68
C TRP A 68 4.18 18.63 4.25
N VAL A 69 3.37 18.32 3.23
CA VAL A 69 3.69 18.51 1.81
C VAL A 69 4.07 19.98 1.51
N LYS A 70 3.26 20.92 2.00
CA LYS A 70 3.54 22.36 1.85
C LYS A 70 4.88 22.76 2.49
N ARG A 71 5.16 22.29 3.71
CA ARG A 71 6.44 22.57 4.41
C ARG A 71 7.64 21.97 3.69
N ALA A 72 7.46 20.83 3.02
CA ALA A 72 8.50 20.19 2.23
C ALA A 72 8.74 20.87 0.87
N GLY A 73 8.00 21.93 0.54
CA GLY A 73 8.14 22.63 -0.75
C GLY A 73 7.66 21.82 -1.96
N ILE A 74 6.84 20.79 -1.74
CA ILE A 74 6.35 19.92 -2.82
C ILE A 74 5.10 20.56 -3.44
N ASP A 75 5.20 20.95 -4.70
CA ASP A 75 4.11 21.53 -5.48
C ASP A 75 3.32 20.44 -6.26
N LYS A 76 2.94 19.38 -5.56
CA LYS A 76 2.10 18.31 -6.11
C LYS A 76 0.95 18.04 -5.16
N HIS A 77 -0.20 17.65 -5.72
CA HIS A 77 -1.32 17.18 -4.92
C HIS A 77 -1.03 15.81 -4.32
N ILE A 78 -0.61 15.79 -3.06
CA ILE A 78 -0.35 14.56 -2.30
C ILE A 78 -1.50 14.31 -1.33
N SER A 79 -2.00 13.09 -1.32
CA SER A 79 -3.05 12.60 -0.43
C SER A 79 -2.69 11.22 0.14
N TRP A 80 -3.47 10.73 1.08
CA TRP A 80 -3.32 9.36 1.59
C TRP A 80 -3.36 8.29 0.49
N HIS A 81 -4.12 8.53 -0.58
CA HIS A 81 -4.18 7.61 -1.72
C HIS A 81 -2.86 7.50 -2.46
N CYS A 82 -2.01 8.52 -2.42
CA CYS A 82 -0.70 8.49 -3.05
C CYS A 82 0.21 7.44 -2.41
N ALA A 83 0.12 7.22 -1.09
CA ALA A 83 0.86 6.14 -0.42
C ALA A 83 0.49 4.76 -0.98
N ARG A 84 -0.80 4.52 -1.19
CA ARG A 84 -1.31 3.28 -1.81
C ARG A 84 -0.84 3.13 -3.26
N HIS A 85 -0.83 4.21 -4.03
CA HIS A 85 -0.32 4.20 -5.40
C HIS A 85 1.19 3.92 -5.43
N SER A 86 1.96 4.60 -4.58
CA SER A 86 3.42 4.38 -4.48
C SER A 86 3.75 2.96 -4.08
N PHE A 87 3.02 2.39 -3.12
CA PHE A 87 3.17 0.99 -2.75
C PHE A 87 2.96 0.05 -3.93
N ALA A 88 1.87 0.22 -4.70
CA ALA A 88 1.55 -0.60 -5.84
C ALA A 88 2.64 -0.54 -6.92
N VAL A 89 3.09 0.68 -7.27
CA VAL A 89 4.13 0.90 -8.29
C VAL A 89 5.47 0.32 -7.81
N ASN A 90 5.84 0.52 -6.55
CA ASN A 90 7.09 -0.01 -6.01
C ASN A 90 7.13 -1.53 -6.03
N ILE A 91 6.05 -2.20 -5.66
CA ILE A 91 5.99 -3.68 -5.70
C ILE A 91 6.07 -4.19 -7.14
N LEU A 92 5.38 -3.55 -8.10
CA LEU A 92 5.47 -3.89 -9.51
C LEU A 92 6.90 -3.69 -10.05
N ASN A 93 7.55 -2.58 -9.71
CA ASN A 93 8.95 -2.31 -10.10
C ASN A 93 9.94 -3.34 -9.54
N ASN A 94 9.62 -3.93 -8.39
CA ASN A 94 10.39 -5.03 -7.78
C ASN A 94 9.99 -6.42 -8.32
N GLY A 95 9.27 -6.50 -9.43
CA GLY A 95 8.99 -7.74 -10.15
C GLY A 95 7.74 -8.50 -9.72
N ALA A 96 6.92 -7.96 -8.80
CA ALA A 96 5.65 -8.59 -8.48
C ALA A 96 4.68 -8.52 -9.67
N ASN A 97 3.93 -9.59 -9.89
CA ASN A 97 2.90 -9.58 -10.91
C ASN A 97 1.66 -8.78 -10.46
N ILE A 98 0.86 -8.35 -11.43
CA ILE A 98 -0.34 -7.53 -11.18
C ILE A 98 -1.38 -8.20 -10.28
N LYS A 99 -1.49 -9.54 -10.32
CA LYS A 99 -2.43 -10.30 -9.48
C LYS A 99 -2.01 -10.23 -8.02
N THR A 100 -0.71 -10.34 -7.73
CA THR A 100 -0.15 -10.17 -6.40
C THR A 100 -0.46 -8.78 -5.85
N VAL A 101 -0.23 -7.73 -6.65
CA VAL A 101 -0.54 -6.35 -6.25
C VAL A 101 -2.04 -6.17 -6.00
N ALA A 102 -2.92 -6.70 -6.86
CA ALA A 102 -4.36 -6.64 -6.66
C ALA A 102 -4.79 -7.32 -5.35
N SER A 103 -4.23 -8.49 -5.05
CA SER A 103 -4.48 -9.23 -3.81
C SER A 103 -4.05 -8.42 -2.58
N LEU A 104 -2.83 -7.89 -2.56
CA LEU A 104 -2.30 -7.07 -1.46
C LEU A 104 -3.11 -5.79 -1.24
N LEU A 105 -3.66 -5.22 -2.31
CA LEU A 105 -4.52 -4.05 -2.25
C LEU A 105 -5.99 -4.41 -1.92
N GLY A 106 -6.35 -5.70 -1.88
CA GLY A 106 -7.72 -6.14 -1.66
C GLY A 106 -8.67 -5.74 -2.80
N HIS A 107 -8.18 -5.70 -4.03
CA HIS A 107 -9.03 -5.48 -5.20
C HIS A 107 -9.70 -6.79 -5.59
N SER A 108 -11.01 -6.77 -5.80
CA SER A 108 -11.79 -7.94 -6.27
C SER A 108 -11.51 -8.31 -7.72
N GLY A 109 -10.81 -7.46 -8.48
CA GLY A 109 -10.43 -7.67 -9.88
C GLY A 109 -9.24 -6.84 -10.30
N LEU A 110 -8.73 -7.09 -11.51
CA LEU A 110 -7.52 -6.44 -12.02
C LEU A 110 -7.75 -5.01 -12.54
N LYS A 111 -8.98 -4.67 -12.94
CA LYS A 111 -9.32 -3.37 -13.54
C LYS A 111 -8.79 -2.15 -12.75
N HIS A 112 -8.89 -2.20 -11.42
CA HIS A 112 -8.41 -1.12 -10.56
C HIS A 112 -6.88 -1.13 -10.38
N THR A 113 -6.21 -2.22 -10.75
CA THR A 113 -4.76 -2.39 -10.62
C THR A 113 -4.04 -2.12 -11.94
N GLU A 114 -4.70 -2.28 -13.08
CA GLU A 114 -4.12 -2.07 -14.43
C GLU A 114 -3.52 -0.67 -14.64
N LYS A 115 -4.09 0.35 -13.99
CA LYS A 115 -3.55 1.70 -14.03
C LYS A 115 -2.10 1.81 -13.54
N TYR A 116 -1.67 0.89 -12.65
CA TYR A 116 -0.29 0.87 -12.16
C TYR A 116 0.68 0.24 -13.15
N THR A 117 0.21 -0.68 -13.98
CA THR A 117 1.03 -1.29 -15.05
C THR A 117 1.52 -0.23 -16.03
N ARG A 118 0.66 0.70 -16.43
CA ARG A 118 1.03 1.80 -17.33
C ARG A 118 2.14 2.69 -16.76
N ALA A 119 2.14 2.91 -15.44
CA ALA A 119 3.19 3.70 -14.79
C ALA A 119 4.55 2.99 -14.85
N VAL A 120 4.55 1.66 -14.70
CA VAL A 120 5.77 0.84 -14.80
C VAL A 120 6.28 0.74 -16.24
N ASP A 121 5.38 0.58 -17.21
CA ASP A 121 5.74 0.52 -18.63
C ASP A 121 6.37 1.84 -19.09
N LYS A 122 5.84 2.97 -18.66
CA LYS A 122 6.45 4.28 -18.93
C LYS A 122 7.86 4.39 -18.35
N LEU A 123 8.09 3.91 -17.13
CA LEU A 123 9.43 3.92 -16.52
C LEU A 123 10.42 3.03 -17.28
N LYS A 124 9.98 1.88 -17.82
CA LYS A 124 10.79 1.01 -18.66
C LYS A 124 11.17 1.71 -19.97
N GLU A 125 10.20 2.36 -20.61
CA GLU A 125 10.43 3.12 -21.83
C GLU A 125 11.41 4.28 -21.61
N GLU A 126 11.24 5.05 -20.55
CA GLU A 126 12.16 6.11 -20.14
C GLU A 126 13.57 5.56 -19.87
N ALA A 127 13.69 4.40 -19.21
CA ALA A 127 14.98 3.76 -18.94
C ALA A 127 15.69 3.33 -20.23
N ILE A 128 14.97 2.73 -21.18
CA ILE A 128 15.56 2.36 -22.50
C ILE A 128 15.97 3.60 -23.26
N ASN A 129 15.15 4.64 -23.28
CA ASN A 129 15.44 5.89 -24.00
C ASN A 129 16.60 6.69 -23.37
N SER A 130 16.97 6.40 -22.14
CA SER A 130 18.12 7.02 -21.46
C SER A 130 19.47 6.37 -21.82
N LEU A 131 19.47 5.24 -22.53
CA LEU A 131 20.70 4.61 -22.99
C LEU A 131 21.37 5.46 -24.08
N PRO A 132 22.72 5.54 -24.11
CA PRO A 132 23.41 6.25 -25.14
C PRO A 132 23.15 5.62 -26.52
N GLU A 133 22.94 6.46 -27.52
CA GLU A 133 22.79 6.00 -28.92
C GLU A 133 24.02 5.19 -29.35
N LEU A 134 23.81 3.96 -29.79
CA LEU A 134 24.83 3.16 -30.40
C LEU A 134 25.04 3.70 -31.81
N LYS A 135 26.17 4.38 -32.05
CA LYS A 135 26.63 4.74 -33.40
C LYS A 135 27.39 3.54 -33.96
N PHE A 136 26.81 2.89 -34.97
CA PHE A 136 27.46 1.85 -35.76
C PHE A 136 28.16 2.46 -36.96
#